data_cc9d661fd931bf3e21ef64de5838224c
#
_entry.id   cc9d661fd931bf3e21ef64de5838224c
#
_cell.length_a   1.000
_cell.length_b   1.000
_cell.length_c   1.000
_cell.angle_alpha   90.00
_cell.angle_beta   90.00
_cell.angle_gamma   90.00
#
_symmetry.space_group_name_H-M   'P 1'
#
loop_
_entity.id
_entity.type
_entity.pdbx_description
1 polymer ?
#
loop_
_entity_poly.entity_id
_entity_poly.type
_entity_poly.pdbx_seq_one_letter_code
_entity_poly.pdbx_strand_id
1 'polypeptide(L)'
;AHSGHGVTEVIAWLKEKAGGHAERVAVAIETPRGPIVEGLLQVGFAVFSLNPKQLDRFRDRFTLAGSKDDRLDARVLGRSLRTDEWAFRRLRLDPGWLVRMREASRFEDELKEEQRRLVNRLRAVLQRYHAELLALLPSADEPWFWDLVEQAPTPAAGKRLSPRRIKKLLSEHRIRRLTADDVVARLREPELPVGPGVSEACSEHVLLLVPRLHLLAQQLGRCQAQVQRLLEELDSGEEPAQTNEHRDVRILRSL
;
A
#
# COMPACT_ATOMS: atom_id res chain seq x y z
N ALA A 1 -15.80 -9.87 20.75
CA ALA A 1 -16.08 -9.82 19.31
C ALA A 1 -15.56 -8.51 18.74
N HIS A 2 -14.90 -8.52 17.61
CA HIS A 2 -14.44 -7.32 16.89
C HIS A 2 -15.63 -6.64 16.18
N SER A 3 -16.64 -6.21 16.96
CA SER A 3 -17.81 -5.46 16.48
C SER A 3 -17.84 -4.09 17.15
N GLY A 4 -18.46 -3.10 16.52
CA GLY A 4 -18.64 -1.79 17.12
C GLY A 4 -19.29 -1.87 18.50
N HIS A 5 -20.29 -2.74 18.65
CA HIS A 5 -20.96 -3.01 19.94
C HIS A 5 -19.97 -3.55 20.99
N GLY A 6 -19.14 -4.55 20.65
CA GLY A 6 -18.18 -5.11 21.60
C GLY A 6 -17.10 -4.11 22.02
N VAL A 7 -16.64 -3.23 21.12
CA VAL A 7 -15.71 -2.15 21.47
C VAL A 7 -16.37 -1.16 22.43
N THR A 8 -17.62 -0.74 22.17
CA THR A 8 -18.37 0.18 23.01
C THR A 8 -18.62 -0.41 24.40
N GLU A 9 -18.98 -1.70 24.50
CA GLU A 9 -19.16 -2.40 25.78
C GLU A 9 -17.88 -2.42 26.61
N VAL A 10 -16.74 -2.74 26.00
CA VAL A 10 -15.44 -2.75 26.71
C VAL A 10 -15.09 -1.36 27.23
N ILE A 11 -15.28 -0.33 26.41
CA ILE A 11 -15.00 1.06 26.82
C ILE A 11 -15.93 1.49 27.96
N ALA A 12 -17.24 1.19 27.85
CA ALA A 12 -18.22 1.50 28.89
C ALA A 12 -17.87 0.78 30.20
N TRP A 13 -17.54 -0.51 30.13
CA TRP A 13 -17.14 -1.28 31.29
C TRP A 13 -15.87 -0.72 31.97
N LEU A 14 -14.83 -0.36 31.17
CA LEU A 14 -13.62 0.27 31.71
C LEU A 14 -13.94 1.61 32.37
N LYS A 15 -14.79 2.43 31.78
CA LYS A 15 -15.22 3.73 32.31
C LYS A 15 -15.98 3.57 33.62
N GLU A 16 -16.87 2.60 33.73
CA GLU A 16 -17.57 2.26 34.98
C GLU A 16 -16.57 1.85 36.07
N LYS A 17 -15.60 0.97 35.77
CA LYS A 17 -14.54 0.56 36.72
C LYS A 17 -13.65 1.72 37.14
N ALA A 18 -13.50 2.73 36.28
CA ALA A 18 -12.79 3.98 36.61
C ALA A 18 -13.61 4.97 37.44
N GLY A 19 -14.82 4.61 37.86
CA GLY A 19 -15.73 5.53 38.54
C GLY A 19 -16.13 6.75 37.71
N GLY A 20 -16.18 6.60 36.40
CA GLY A 20 -16.45 7.66 35.44
C GLY A 20 -15.21 8.48 35.00
N HIS A 21 -14.07 8.26 35.64
CA HIS A 21 -12.83 9.03 35.43
C HIS A 21 -11.83 8.28 34.53
N ALA A 22 -12.07 8.34 33.20
CA ALA A 22 -11.20 7.66 32.21
C ALA A 22 -9.72 8.10 32.30
N GLU A 23 -9.46 9.34 32.63
CA GLU A 23 -8.14 9.94 32.77
C GLU A 23 -7.29 9.33 33.89
N ARG A 24 -7.92 8.63 34.84
CA ARG A 24 -7.25 7.95 35.98
C ARG A 24 -6.83 6.51 35.66
N VAL A 25 -7.19 6.03 34.46
CA VAL A 25 -6.89 4.66 34.05
C VAL A 25 -5.89 4.65 32.91
N ALA A 26 -4.79 3.92 33.11
CA ALA A 26 -3.82 3.62 32.06
C ALA A 26 -4.11 2.24 31.46
N VAL A 27 -4.15 2.18 30.15
CA VAL A 27 -4.39 0.96 29.38
C VAL A 27 -3.14 0.61 28.58
N ALA A 28 -2.58 -0.59 28.81
CA ALA A 28 -1.48 -1.12 28.02
C ALA A 28 -2.01 -1.97 26.87
N ILE A 29 -1.48 -1.77 25.66
CA ILE A 29 -1.89 -2.50 24.47
C ILE A 29 -0.66 -2.87 23.61
N GLU A 30 -0.70 -4.05 23.01
CA GLU A 30 0.37 -4.51 22.12
C GLU A 30 0.28 -3.84 20.74
N THR A 31 -0.94 -3.78 20.16
CA THR A 31 -1.17 -3.20 18.85
C THR A 31 -1.56 -1.73 18.98
N PRO A 32 -0.71 -0.77 18.54
CA PRO A 32 -0.91 0.66 18.81
C PRO A 32 -1.95 1.34 17.91
N ARG A 33 -2.86 0.61 17.31
CA ARG A 33 -3.84 1.11 16.32
C ARG A 33 -5.10 0.27 16.28
N GLY A 34 -6.14 0.84 15.71
CA GLY A 34 -7.43 0.18 15.48
C GLY A 34 -8.55 0.71 16.38
N PRO A 35 -9.80 0.27 16.13
CA PRO A 35 -11.00 0.88 16.71
C PRO A 35 -11.01 0.93 18.24
N ILE A 36 -10.43 -0.06 18.91
CA ILE A 36 -10.36 -0.08 20.38
C ILE A 36 -9.41 0.99 20.92
N VAL A 37 -8.26 1.19 20.26
CA VAL A 37 -7.27 2.22 20.65
C VAL A 37 -7.88 3.60 20.47
N GLU A 38 -8.46 3.85 19.29
CA GLU A 38 -9.11 5.11 18.95
C GLU A 38 -10.26 5.43 19.90
N GLY A 39 -11.13 4.46 20.15
CA GLY A 39 -12.25 4.61 21.08
C GLY A 39 -11.80 4.90 22.53
N LEU A 40 -10.77 4.24 23.02
CA LEU A 40 -10.19 4.50 24.34
C LEU A 40 -9.61 5.92 24.42
N LEU A 41 -8.86 6.35 23.41
CA LEU A 41 -8.27 7.68 23.34
C LEU A 41 -9.34 8.77 23.25
N GLN A 42 -10.43 8.57 22.47
CA GLN A 42 -11.55 9.50 22.35
C GLN A 42 -12.29 9.72 23.68
N VAL A 43 -12.40 8.67 24.50
CA VAL A 43 -13.04 8.75 25.83
C VAL A 43 -12.10 9.35 26.88
N GLY A 44 -10.81 9.50 26.58
CA GLY A 44 -9.84 10.16 27.46
C GLY A 44 -8.97 9.20 28.28
N PHE A 45 -8.96 7.91 27.98
CA PHE A 45 -8.03 6.97 28.64
C PHE A 45 -6.58 7.26 28.27
N ALA A 46 -5.67 7.06 29.24
CA ALA A 46 -4.24 7.06 28.97
C ALA A 46 -3.83 5.74 28.34
N VAL A 47 -3.64 5.70 27.03
CA VAL A 47 -3.30 4.47 26.31
C VAL A 47 -1.80 4.42 26.02
N PHE A 48 -1.20 3.27 26.30
CA PHE A 48 0.23 3.02 26.15
C PHE A 48 0.47 1.77 25.31
N SER A 49 1.45 1.82 24.41
CA SER A 49 1.87 0.65 23.63
C SER A 49 3.29 0.24 23.95
N LEU A 50 3.54 -1.06 23.83
CA LEU A 50 4.84 -1.66 23.97
C LEU A 50 5.20 -2.44 22.71
N ASN A 51 6.47 -2.38 22.29
CA ASN A 51 6.94 -3.20 21.18
C ASN A 51 6.86 -4.70 21.54
N PRO A 52 6.35 -5.57 20.63
CA PRO A 52 6.25 -7.01 20.88
C PRO A 52 7.55 -7.67 21.37
N LYS A 53 8.71 -7.27 20.82
CA LYS A 53 10.01 -7.78 21.29
C LYS A 53 10.35 -7.39 22.72
N GLN A 54 9.87 -6.24 23.20
CA GLN A 54 10.02 -5.83 24.59
C GLN A 54 9.04 -6.56 25.48
N LEU A 55 7.82 -6.85 25.01
CA LEU A 55 6.85 -7.66 25.74
C LEU A 55 7.40 -9.05 26.04
N ASP A 56 8.06 -9.68 25.08
CA ASP A 56 8.71 -10.98 25.30
C ASP A 56 9.76 -10.91 26.44
N ARG A 57 10.59 -9.87 26.46
CA ARG A 57 11.56 -9.65 27.56
C ARG A 57 10.89 -9.39 28.91
N PHE A 58 9.76 -8.69 28.93
CA PHE A 58 9.00 -8.51 30.16
C PHE A 58 8.35 -9.83 30.60
N ARG A 59 7.90 -10.67 29.65
CA ARG A 59 7.34 -12.00 29.95
C ARG A 59 8.34 -12.90 30.65
N ASP A 60 9.63 -12.88 30.27
CA ASP A 60 10.70 -13.64 30.88
C ASP A 60 10.88 -13.33 32.38
N ARG A 61 10.48 -12.13 32.85
CA ARG A 61 10.48 -11.77 34.28
C ARG A 61 9.40 -12.46 35.10
N PHE A 62 8.35 -12.99 34.45
CA PHE A 62 7.18 -13.55 35.11
C PHE A 62 7.03 -15.06 34.93
N THR A 63 7.65 -15.63 33.90
CA THR A 63 7.59 -17.09 33.63
C THR A 63 8.77 -17.53 32.77
N LEU A 64 9.33 -18.70 33.13
CA LEU A 64 10.33 -19.41 32.32
C LEU A 64 9.68 -20.36 31.30
N ALA A 65 8.38 -20.62 31.42
CA ALA A 65 7.63 -21.46 30.50
C ALA A 65 7.11 -20.61 29.32
N GLY A 66 7.59 -20.90 28.12
CA GLY A 66 7.29 -20.19 26.89
C GLY A 66 5.86 -20.38 26.33
N SER A 67 4.87 -20.75 27.16
CA SER A 67 3.50 -20.89 26.70
C SER A 67 2.85 -19.52 26.49
N LYS A 68 2.31 -19.27 25.29
CA LYS A 68 1.49 -18.09 25.01
C LYS A 68 0.12 -18.28 25.65
N ASP A 69 -0.22 -17.37 26.57
CA ASP A 69 -1.54 -17.27 27.18
C ASP A 69 -1.94 -15.79 27.24
N ASP A 70 -3.05 -15.45 26.62
CA ASP A 70 -3.57 -14.08 26.54
C ASP A 70 -3.78 -13.44 27.92
N ARG A 71 -4.14 -14.26 28.93
CA ARG A 71 -4.31 -13.79 30.31
C ARG A 71 -2.97 -13.45 30.96
N LEU A 72 -1.94 -14.24 30.65
CA LEU A 72 -0.59 -13.97 31.12
C LEU A 72 -0.07 -12.68 30.46
N ASP A 73 -0.26 -12.53 29.15
CA ASP A 73 0.18 -11.36 28.41
C ASP A 73 -0.50 -10.08 28.90
N ALA A 74 -1.81 -10.10 29.14
CA ALA A 74 -2.53 -8.98 29.74
C ALA A 74 -2.00 -8.63 31.14
N ARG A 75 -1.66 -9.65 31.96
CA ARG A 75 -1.09 -9.45 33.31
C ARG A 75 0.31 -8.88 33.24
N VAL A 76 1.15 -9.37 32.33
CA VAL A 76 2.50 -8.86 32.10
C VAL A 76 2.44 -7.40 31.66
N LEU A 77 1.62 -7.07 30.65
CA LEU A 77 1.43 -5.69 30.19
C LEU A 77 1.01 -4.75 31.33
N GLY A 78 -0.04 -5.11 32.07
CA GLY A 78 -0.54 -4.27 33.15
C GLY A 78 0.46 -4.07 34.31
N ARG A 79 1.21 -5.12 34.68
CA ARG A 79 2.25 -5.03 35.73
C ARG A 79 3.44 -4.22 35.25
N SER A 80 3.92 -4.48 34.03
CA SER A 80 5.05 -3.76 33.45
C SER A 80 4.74 -2.28 33.24
N LEU A 81 3.54 -1.93 32.78
CA LEU A 81 3.13 -0.53 32.68
C LEU A 81 3.18 0.20 34.02
N ARG A 82 2.80 -0.48 35.10
CA ARG A 82 2.83 0.11 36.45
C ARG A 82 4.23 0.36 37.00
N THR A 83 5.21 -0.49 36.64
CA THR A 83 6.59 -0.41 37.18
C THR A 83 7.57 0.27 36.24
N ASP A 84 7.34 0.16 34.94
CA ASP A 84 8.27 0.55 33.88
C ASP A 84 7.57 1.41 32.80
N GLU A 85 6.72 2.40 33.21
CA GLU A 85 5.96 3.27 32.29
C GLU A 85 6.86 3.91 31.21
N TRP A 86 8.09 4.24 31.57
CA TRP A 86 9.08 4.83 30.66
C TRP A 86 9.41 3.95 29.45
N ALA A 87 9.21 2.63 29.54
CA ALA A 87 9.42 1.67 28.44
C ALA A 87 8.24 1.64 27.46
N PHE A 88 7.11 2.26 27.81
CA PHE A 88 5.91 2.28 27.01
C PHE A 88 5.77 3.61 26.26
N ARG A 89 5.34 3.51 25.01
CA ARG A 89 4.99 4.68 24.22
C ARG A 89 3.57 5.12 24.53
N ARG A 90 3.38 6.29 25.10
CA ARG A 90 2.07 6.91 25.26
C ARG A 90 1.49 7.25 23.88
N LEU A 91 0.28 6.76 23.62
CA LEU A 91 -0.45 7.04 22.40
C LEU A 91 -1.26 8.33 22.54
N ARG A 92 -1.44 9.02 21.44
CA ARG A 92 -2.30 10.21 21.33
C ARG A 92 -3.15 10.06 20.09
N LEU A 93 -4.31 10.71 20.04
CA LEU A 93 -5.08 10.83 18.82
C LEU A 93 -4.28 11.67 17.83
N ASP A 94 -4.07 11.10 16.67
CA ASP A 94 -3.51 11.86 15.57
C ASP A 94 -4.57 12.82 15.01
N PRO A 95 -4.21 14.00 14.54
CA PRO A 95 -5.10 14.88 13.81
C PRO A 95 -5.74 14.14 12.61
N GLY A 96 -6.99 14.45 12.30
CA GLY A 96 -7.72 13.74 11.23
C GLY A 96 -7.04 13.80 9.86
N TRP A 97 -6.38 14.92 9.55
CA TRP A 97 -5.60 15.06 8.32
C TRP A 97 -4.41 14.09 8.27
N LEU A 98 -3.70 13.90 9.41
CA LEU A 98 -2.56 12.99 9.48
C LEU A 98 -3.00 11.53 9.31
N VAL A 99 -4.16 11.16 9.87
CA VAL A 99 -4.75 9.83 9.66
C VAL A 99 -5.09 9.64 8.19
N ARG A 100 -5.77 10.60 7.55
CA ARG A 100 -6.12 10.54 6.11
C ARG A 100 -4.87 10.42 5.22
N MET A 101 -3.84 11.19 5.51
CA MET A 101 -2.57 11.17 4.78
C MET A 101 -1.88 9.80 4.90
N ARG A 102 -1.79 9.27 6.12
CA ARG A 102 -1.17 7.98 6.40
C ARG A 102 -1.90 6.83 5.68
N GLU A 103 -3.22 6.81 5.73
CA GLU A 103 -4.00 5.76 5.07
C GLU A 103 -3.91 5.88 3.54
N ALA A 104 -3.91 7.08 2.98
CA ALA A 104 -3.72 7.29 1.54
C ALA A 104 -2.32 6.82 1.08
N SER A 105 -1.27 7.14 1.83
CA SER A 105 0.11 6.71 1.53
C SER A 105 0.26 5.18 1.61
N ARG A 106 -0.32 4.53 2.63
CA ARG A 106 -0.30 3.06 2.72
C ARG A 106 -1.03 2.40 1.56
N PHE A 107 -2.17 2.95 1.19
CA PHE A 107 -2.94 2.43 0.07
C PHE A 107 -2.19 2.61 -1.26
N GLU A 108 -1.48 3.73 -1.44
CA GLU A 108 -0.60 3.93 -2.59
C GLU A 108 0.50 2.86 -2.67
N ASP A 109 1.15 2.54 -1.54
CA ASP A 109 2.19 1.51 -1.49
C ASP A 109 1.65 0.11 -1.80
N GLU A 110 0.45 -0.22 -1.31
CA GLU A 110 -0.24 -1.48 -1.63
C GLU A 110 -0.52 -1.60 -3.14
N LEU A 111 -1.03 -0.53 -3.77
CA LEU A 111 -1.30 -0.49 -5.20
C LEU A 111 -0.02 -0.61 -6.04
N LYS A 112 1.07 0.06 -5.65
CA LYS A 112 2.38 -0.06 -6.30
C LYS A 112 2.91 -1.49 -6.24
N GLU A 113 2.79 -2.13 -5.10
CA GLU A 113 3.23 -3.51 -4.92
C GLU A 113 2.38 -4.49 -5.74
N GLU A 114 1.07 -4.27 -5.85
CA GLU A 114 0.20 -5.08 -6.70
C GLU A 114 0.54 -4.89 -8.18
N GLN A 115 0.75 -3.64 -8.62
CA GLN A 115 1.17 -3.34 -9.99
C GLN A 115 2.50 -4.03 -10.32
N ARG A 116 3.49 -3.94 -9.43
CA ARG A 116 4.79 -4.60 -9.60
C ARG A 116 4.65 -6.12 -9.78
N ARG A 117 3.78 -6.76 -9.00
CA ARG A 117 3.50 -8.21 -9.13
C ARG A 117 2.87 -8.56 -10.48
N LEU A 118 1.89 -7.77 -10.94
CA LEU A 118 1.26 -8.00 -12.25
C LEU A 118 2.21 -7.74 -13.41
N VAL A 119 3.03 -6.68 -13.35
CA VAL A 119 4.06 -6.40 -14.36
C VAL A 119 5.06 -7.54 -14.44
N ASN A 120 5.55 -8.06 -13.31
CA ASN A 120 6.45 -9.21 -13.31
C ASN A 120 5.80 -10.46 -13.92
N ARG A 121 4.49 -10.68 -13.68
CA ARG A 121 3.75 -11.77 -14.30
C ARG A 121 3.62 -11.56 -15.81
N LEU A 122 3.29 -10.35 -16.26
CA LEU A 122 3.23 -10.00 -17.69
C LEU A 122 4.57 -10.29 -18.38
N ARG A 123 5.68 -9.81 -17.79
CA ARG A 123 7.03 -10.07 -18.30
C ARG A 123 7.34 -11.57 -18.41
N ALA A 124 7.05 -12.33 -17.36
CA ALA A 124 7.28 -13.77 -17.35
C ALA A 124 6.48 -14.51 -18.45
N VAL A 125 5.24 -14.09 -18.69
CA VAL A 125 4.42 -14.66 -19.76
C VAL A 125 4.96 -14.27 -21.14
N LEU A 126 5.25 -12.98 -21.38
CA LEU A 126 5.77 -12.50 -22.65
C LEU A 126 7.13 -13.14 -22.99
N GLN A 127 7.99 -13.35 -22.01
CA GLN A 127 9.30 -14.00 -22.21
C GLN A 127 9.19 -15.42 -22.74
N ARG A 128 8.06 -16.10 -22.52
CA ARG A 128 7.81 -17.47 -23.01
C ARG A 128 7.47 -17.56 -24.48
N TYR A 129 6.86 -16.54 -25.08
CA TYR A 129 6.34 -16.65 -26.45
C TYR A 129 6.49 -15.40 -27.31
N HIS A 130 6.70 -14.23 -26.72
CA HIS A 130 6.75 -12.93 -27.42
C HIS A 130 7.83 -12.02 -26.80
N ALA A 131 9.04 -12.56 -26.65
CA ALA A 131 10.15 -11.86 -26.00
C ALA A 131 10.60 -10.59 -26.74
N GLU A 132 10.32 -10.50 -28.05
CA GLU A 132 10.65 -9.36 -28.89
C GLU A 132 10.01 -8.06 -28.38
N LEU A 133 8.82 -8.14 -27.79
CA LEU A 133 8.17 -6.98 -27.16
C LEU A 133 8.97 -6.45 -25.96
N LEU A 134 9.55 -7.33 -25.15
CA LEU A 134 10.34 -6.92 -23.98
C LEU A 134 11.61 -6.18 -24.36
N ALA A 135 12.12 -6.34 -25.60
CA ALA A 135 13.25 -5.55 -26.07
C ALA A 135 12.89 -4.06 -26.30
N LEU A 136 11.61 -3.74 -26.48
CA LEU A 136 11.13 -2.35 -26.56
C LEU A 136 11.04 -1.69 -25.19
N LEU A 137 10.64 -2.42 -24.20
CA LEU A 137 10.54 -1.99 -22.80
C LEU A 137 10.76 -3.17 -21.84
N PRO A 138 11.99 -3.41 -21.40
CA PRO A 138 12.31 -4.52 -20.50
C PRO A 138 11.58 -4.50 -19.16
N SER A 139 11.23 -3.31 -18.65
CA SER A 139 10.44 -3.13 -17.42
C SER A 139 8.99 -3.53 -17.59
N ALA A 140 8.40 -3.35 -18.79
CA ALA A 140 7.00 -3.63 -19.13
C ALA A 140 5.98 -2.94 -18.20
N ASP A 141 6.33 -1.80 -17.62
CA ASP A 141 5.58 -1.10 -16.56
C ASP A 141 4.87 0.18 -17.01
N GLU A 142 4.90 0.50 -18.32
CA GLU A 142 4.30 1.71 -18.86
C GLU A 142 2.99 1.44 -19.63
N PRO A 143 1.99 2.32 -19.50
CA PRO A 143 0.68 2.14 -20.15
C PRO A 143 0.74 1.97 -21.68
N TRP A 144 1.61 2.72 -22.37
CA TRP A 144 1.76 2.58 -23.83
C TRP A 144 2.18 1.17 -24.25
N PHE A 145 3.00 0.53 -23.42
CA PHE A 145 3.46 -0.84 -23.67
C PHE A 145 2.32 -1.85 -23.50
N TRP A 146 1.48 -1.65 -22.50
CA TRP A 146 0.30 -2.49 -22.29
C TRP A 146 -0.69 -2.38 -23.45
N ASP A 147 -0.92 -1.15 -23.95
CA ASP A 147 -1.75 -0.94 -25.14
C ASP A 147 -1.13 -1.58 -26.40
N LEU A 148 0.19 -1.56 -26.53
CA LEU A 148 0.89 -2.27 -27.61
C LEU A 148 0.69 -3.77 -27.48
N VAL A 149 0.84 -4.34 -26.30
CA VAL A 149 0.64 -5.76 -26.02
C VAL A 149 -0.81 -6.19 -26.32
N GLU A 150 -1.79 -5.36 -25.99
CA GLU A 150 -3.20 -5.62 -26.30
C GLU A 150 -3.47 -5.63 -27.81
N GLN A 151 -2.80 -4.73 -28.57
CA GLN A 151 -2.92 -4.70 -30.04
C GLN A 151 -2.10 -5.78 -30.74
N ALA A 152 -1.05 -6.28 -30.10
CA ALA A 152 -0.16 -7.33 -30.58
C ALA A 152 -0.01 -8.46 -29.56
N PRO A 153 -1.11 -9.15 -29.21
CA PRO A 153 -1.06 -10.19 -28.20
C PRO A 153 -0.30 -11.44 -28.63
N THR A 154 -0.05 -11.60 -29.94
CA THR A 154 0.78 -12.67 -30.51
C THR A 154 1.82 -12.08 -31.47
N PRO A 155 2.96 -12.76 -31.71
CA PRO A 155 3.93 -12.33 -32.71
C PRO A 155 3.31 -12.13 -34.09
N ALA A 156 2.41 -13.02 -34.49
CA ALA A 156 1.69 -12.91 -35.78
C ALA A 156 0.80 -11.66 -35.86
N ALA A 157 0.16 -11.25 -34.75
CA ALA A 157 -0.61 -10.01 -34.69
C ALA A 157 0.32 -8.78 -34.72
N GLY A 158 1.46 -8.84 -34.04
CA GLY A 158 2.47 -7.78 -34.07
C GLY A 158 3.00 -7.49 -35.47
N LYS A 159 3.32 -8.52 -36.23
CA LYS A 159 3.78 -8.38 -37.63
C LYS A 159 2.77 -7.70 -38.56
N ARG A 160 1.48 -7.73 -38.24
CA ARG A 160 0.39 -7.10 -39.01
C ARG A 160 0.15 -5.63 -38.63
N LEU A 161 0.74 -5.14 -37.52
CA LEU A 161 0.57 -3.75 -37.13
C LEU A 161 1.25 -2.82 -38.15
N SER A 162 0.48 -1.81 -38.59
CA SER A 162 1.00 -0.81 -39.54
C SER A 162 1.82 0.27 -38.79
N PRO A 163 2.84 0.86 -39.42
CA PRO A 163 3.58 1.99 -38.85
C PRO A 163 2.68 3.16 -38.43
N ARG A 164 1.59 3.41 -39.19
CA ARG A 164 0.62 4.45 -38.87
C ARG A 164 -0.07 4.20 -37.53
N ARG A 165 -0.47 2.98 -37.24
CA ARG A 165 -1.13 2.59 -35.99
C ARG A 165 -0.17 2.70 -34.79
N ILE A 166 1.06 2.26 -34.96
CA ILE A 166 2.11 2.40 -33.96
C ILE A 166 2.44 3.87 -33.69
N LYS A 167 2.59 4.69 -34.75
CA LYS A 167 2.82 6.13 -34.61
C LYS A 167 1.70 6.81 -33.83
N LYS A 168 0.45 6.42 -34.06
CA LYS A 168 -0.71 6.94 -33.31
C LYS A 168 -0.59 6.57 -31.83
N LEU A 169 -0.35 5.31 -31.50
CA LEU A 169 -0.16 4.82 -30.12
C LEU A 169 0.96 5.59 -29.41
N LEU A 170 2.13 5.69 -30.01
CA LEU A 170 3.26 6.43 -29.42
C LEU A 170 2.94 7.91 -29.20
N SER A 171 2.21 8.52 -30.12
CA SER A 171 1.78 9.92 -30.01
C SER A 171 0.76 10.13 -28.89
N GLU A 172 -0.23 9.26 -28.72
CA GLU A 172 -1.24 9.30 -27.67
C GLU A 172 -0.60 9.25 -26.29
N HIS A 173 0.44 8.42 -26.13
CA HIS A 173 1.21 8.30 -24.89
C HIS A 173 2.42 9.24 -24.80
N ARG A 174 2.60 10.16 -25.77
CA ARG A 174 3.72 11.12 -25.80
C ARG A 174 5.10 10.48 -25.75
N ILE A 175 5.24 9.28 -26.28
CA ILE A 175 6.52 8.55 -26.34
C ILE A 175 7.38 9.14 -27.48
N ARG A 176 8.53 9.71 -27.12
CA ARG A 176 9.47 10.36 -28.06
C ARG A 176 10.77 9.59 -28.22
N ARG A 177 11.05 8.62 -27.35
CA ARG A 177 12.29 7.83 -27.34
C ARG A 177 12.30 6.67 -28.33
N LEU A 178 11.14 6.36 -28.93
CA LEU A 178 10.99 5.30 -29.93
C LEU A 178 10.30 5.89 -31.17
N THR A 179 10.73 5.43 -32.35
CA THR A 179 10.03 5.71 -33.59
C THR A 179 9.09 4.54 -33.94
N ALA A 180 8.11 4.82 -34.81
CA ALA A 180 7.23 3.76 -35.29
C ALA A 180 8.00 2.67 -36.05
N ASP A 181 9.05 3.07 -36.78
CA ASP A 181 9.88 2.13 -37.54
C ASP A 181 10.72 1.22 -36.64
N ASP A 182 11.23 1.74 -35.51
CA ASP A 182 11.93 0.93 -34.50
C ASP A 182 11.02 -0.17 -33.94
N VAL A 183 9.77 0.21 -33.59
CA VAL A 183 8.79 -0.74 -33.06
C VAL A 183 8.41 -1.78 -34.12
N VAL A 184 8.16 -1.35 -35.37
CA VAL A 184 7.85 -2.27 -36.48
C VAL A 184 9.02 -3.22 -36.76
N ALA A 185 10.25 -2.73 -36.78
CA ALA A 185 11.42 -3.55 -36.97
C ALA A 185 11.49 -4.64 -35.93
N ARG A 186 11.28 -4.28 -34.65
CA ARG A 186 11.30 -5.24 -33.54
C ARG A 186 10.18 -6.27 -33.62
N LEU A 187 8.95 -5.86 -33.96
CA LEU A 187 7.80 -6.76 -34.12
C LEU A 187 7.94 -7.73 -35.29
N ARG A 188 8.82 -7.45 -36.26
CA ARG A 188 9.10 -8.30 -37.42
C ARG A 188 10.29 -9.23 -37.25
N GLU A 189 10.96 -9.19 -36.12
CA GLU A 189 12.04 -10.13 -35.82
C GLU A 189 11.56 -11.59 -35.82
N PRO A 190 12.44 -12.55 -35.98
CA PRO A 190 12.12 -13.97 -35.92
C PRO A 190 11.45 -14.30 -34.57
N GLU A 191 10.34 -15.04 -34.62
CA GLU A 191 9.62 -15.50 -33.45
C GLU A 191 10.38 -16.57 -32.70
N LEU A 192 10.18 -16.64 -31.37
CA LEU A 192 10.62 -17.79 -30.60
C LEU A 192 9.93 -19.05 -31.08
N PRO A 193 10.67 -20.15 -31.31
CA PRO A 193 10.04 -21.44 -31.61
C PRO A 193 9.36 -21.97 -30.35
N VAL A 194 8.02 -21.94 -30.35
CA VAL A 194 7.21 -22.44 -29.25
C VAL A 194 6.37 -23.62 -29.67
N GLY A 195 6.00 -24.48 -28.73
CA GLY A 195 5.12 -25.61 -29.01
C GLY A 195 3.70 -25.18 -29.43
N PRO A 196 2.95 -26.08 -30.11
CA PRO A 196 1.56 -25.80 -30.48
C PRO A 196 0.71 -25.39 -29.28
N GLY A 197 -0.13 -24.37 -29.46
CA GLY A 197 -1.05 -23.85 -28.43
C GLY A 197 -0.42 -22.94 -27.38
N VAL A 198 0.91 -22.80 -27.33
CA VAL A 198 1.57 -21.94 -26.33
C VAL A 198 1.29 -20.47 -26.58
N SER A 199 1.40 -20.00 -27.83
CA SER A 199 1.11 -18.61 -28.19
C SER A 199 -0.33 -18.22 -27.89
N GLU A 200 -1.27 -19.08 -28.20
CA GLU A 200 -2.70 -18.89 -27.97
C GLU A 200 -3.00 -18.78 -26.47
N ALA A 201 -2.58 -19.79 -25.69
CA ALA A 201 -2.81 -19.82 -24.25
C ALA A 201 -2.13 -18.66 -23.51
N CYS A 202 -0.90 -18.31 -23.89
CA CYS A 202 -0.17 -17.19 -23.30
C CYS A 202 -0.78 -15.85 -23.68
N SER A 203 -1.25 -15.67 -24.93
CA SER A 203 -1.90 -14.43 -25.36
C SER A 203 -3.23 -14.20 -24.65
N GLU A 204 -4.05 -15.23 -24.45
CA GLU A 204 -5.27 -15.15 -23.63
C GLU A 204 -4.94 -14.70 -22.21
N HIS A 205 -3.91 -15.28 -21.60
CA HIS A 205 -3.49 -14.88 -20.26
C HIS A 205 -3.04 -13.41 -20.20
N VAL A 206 -2.28 -12.96 -21.18
CA VAL A 206 -1.83 -11.56 -21.29
C VAL A 206 -3.02 -10.61 -21.42
N LEU A 207 -4.01 -10.94 -22.27
CA LEU A 207 -5.23 -10.16 -22.45
C LEU A 207 -6.08 -10.06 -21.19
N LEU A 208 -5.96 -11.01 -20.24
CA LEU A 208 -6.57 -10.91 -18.92
C LEU A 208 -5.75 -10.05 -17.93
N LEU A 209 -4.44 -9.93 -18.11
CA LEU A 209 -3.57 -9.14 -17.24
C LEU A 209 -3.60 -7.63 -17.58
N VAL A 210 -3.62 -7.28 -18.86
CA VAL A 210 -3.51 -5.89 -19.33
C VAL A 210 -4.61 -4.98 -18.78
N PRO A 211 -5.91 -5.33 -18.81
CA PRO A 211 -6.96 -4.49 -18.23
C PRO A 211 -6.78 -4.23 -16.72
N ARG A 212 -6.22 -5.20 -15.99
CA ARG A 212 -5.93 -5.06 -14.56
C ARG A 212 -4.80 -4.06 -14.32
N LEU A 213 -3.77 -4.07 -15.16
CA LEU A 213 -2.67 -3.11 -15.10
C LEU A 213 -3.17 -1.68 -15.36
N HIS A 214 -4.03 -1.49 -16.35
CA HIS A 214 -4.66 -0.18 -16.63
C HIS A 214 -5.52 0.29 -15.45
N LEU A 215 -6.31 -0.60 -14.86
CA LEU A 215 -7.12 -0.26 -13.68
C LEU A 215 -6.25 0.18 -12.51
N LEU A 216 -5.17 -0.56 -12.22
CA LEU A 216 -4.22 -0.21 -11.16
C LEU A 216 -3.52 1.12 -11.41
N ALA A 217 -3.09 1.39 -12.65
CA ALA A 217 -2.51 2.68 -13.00
C ALA A 217 -3.49 3.84 -12.79
N GLN A 218 -4.76 3.64 -13.14
CA GLN A 218 -5.81 4.62 -12.87
C GLN A 218 -6.06 4.83 -11.38
N GLN A 219 -6.08 3.76 -10.58
CA GLN A 219 -6.25 3.82 -9.12
C GLN A 219 -5.07 4.53 -8.46
N LEU A 220 -3.83 4.23 -8.88
CA LEU A 220 -2.63 4.92 -8.43
C LEU A 220 -2.70 6.42 -8.71
N GLY A 221 -3.05 6.81 -9.91
CA GLY A 221 -3.21 8.23 -10.28
C GLY A 221 -4.26 8.95 -9.42
N ARG A 222 -5.38 8.28 -9.11
CA ARG A 222 -6.40 8.82 -8.20
C ARG A 222 -5.88 8.96 -6.77
N CYS A 223 -5.15 7.98 -6.28
CA CYS A 223 -4.56 7.99 -4.94
C CYS A 223 -3.53 9.12 -4.80
N GLN A 224 -2.64 9.28 -5.78
CA GLN A 224 -1.66 10.37 -5.83
C GLN A 224 -2.33 11.75 -5.89
N ALA A 225 -3.37 11.90 -6.68
CA ALA A 225 -4.14 13.14 -6.73
C ALA A 225 -4.85 13.44 -5.40
N GLN A 226 -5.25 12.40 -4.65
CA GLN A 226 -5.81 12.58 -3.30
C GLN A 226 -4.75 13.02 -2.30
N VAL A 227 -3.57 12.41 -2.29
CA VAL A 227 -2.44 12.82 -1.46
C VAL A 227 -2.05 14.27 -1.74
N GLN A 228 -1.95 14.64 -3.03
CA GLN A 228 -1.63 16.00 -3.42
C GLN A 228 -2.66 17.01 -2.92
N ARG A 229 -3.95 16.72 -3.04
CA ARG A 229 -5.02 17.59 -2.50
C ARG A 229 -4.94 17.75 -0.99
N LEU A 230 -4.66 16.68 -0.25
CA LEU A 230 -4.48 16.75 1.20
C LEU A 230 -3.30 17.64 1.58
N LEU A 231 -2.21 17.61 0.81
CA LEU A 231 -1.06 18.50 1.01
C LEU A 231 -1.41 19.95 0.72
N GLU A 232 -2.21 20.21 -0.32
CA GLU A 232 -2.66 21.56 -0.67
C GLU A 232 -3.64 22.13 0.36
N GLU A 233 -4.57 21.32 0.89
CA GLU A 233 -5.47 21.70 1.98
C GLU A 233 -4.69 22.14 3.22
N LEU A 234 -3.60 21.47 3.55
CA LEU A 234 -2.74 21.82 4.69
C LEU A 234 -1.95 23.11 4.47
N ASP A 235 -1.55 23.38 3.23
CA ASP A 235 -0.75 24.58 2.89
C ASP A 235 -1.61 25.84 2.80
N SER A 236 -2.88 25.69 2.44
CA SER A 236 -3.85 26.80 2.33
C SER A 236 -4.56 27.16 3.63
N GLY A 237 -4.37 26.38 4.71
CA GLY A 237 -4.94 26.64 6.01
C GLY A 237 -4.37 27.92 6.63
N GLU A 238 -5.21 28.86 6.99
CA GLU A 238 -4.88 30.19 7.55
C GLU A 238 -4.32 30.16 8.99
N GLU A 239 -3.79 29.05 9.47
CA GLU A 239 -3.16 29.01 10.79
C GLU A 239 -1.70 29.49 10.75
N PRO A 240 -1.27 30.28 11.74
CA PRO A 240 0.03 30.89 11.72
C PRO A 240 1.15 29.85 11.71
N ALA A 241 2.18 30.11 10.90
CA ALA A 241 3.33 29.27 10.53
C ALA A 241 4.24 28.77 11.68
N GLN A 242 3.73 28.54 12.88
CA GLN A 242 4.47 28.13 14.06
C GLN A 242 4.10 26.74 14.62
N THR A 243 3.17 26.02 14.00
CA THR A 243 2.85 24.65 14.43
C THR A 243 3.82 23.65 13.80
N ASN A 244 4.18 22.62 14.56
CA ASN A 244 5.00 21.50 14.08
C ASN A 244 4.41 20.84 12.80
N GLU A 245 3.14 21.01 12.55
CA GLU A 245 2.38 20.49 11.41
C GLU A 245 2.85 21.06 10.07
N HIS A 246 3.13 22.36 9.97
CA HIS A 246 3.69 22.98 8.76
C HIS A 246 5.14 22.53 8.47
N ARG A 247 5.90 22.21 9.51
CA ARG A 247 7.25 21.66 9.37
C ARG A 247 7.18 20.25 8.79
N ASP A 248 6.23 19.43 9.25
CA ASP A 248 6.05 18.05 8.80
C ASP A 248 5.55 17.98 7.34
N VAL A 249 4.69 18.92 6.91
CA VAL A 249 4.26 19.07 5.50
C VAL A 249 5.46 19.41 4.59
N ARG A 250 6.37 20.31 5.01
CA ARG A 250 7.58 20.61 4.23
C ARG A 250 8.51 19.41 4.09
N ILE A 251 8.65 18.59 5.14
CA ILE A 251 9.44 17.36 5.10
C ILE A 251 8.80 16.36 4.14
N LEU A 252 7.47 16.17 4.19
CA LEU A 252 6.74 15.27 3.29
C LEU A 252 6.82 15.67 1.82
N ARG A 253 6.95 16.96 1.50
CA ARG A 253 7.15 17.44 0.12
C ARG A 253 8.59 17.28 -0.39
N SER A 254 9.55 17.09 0.49
CA SER A 254 10.97 16.92 0.14
C SER A 254 11.38 15.46 -0.08
N LEU A 255 10.50 14.52 0.20
CA LEU A 255 10.64 13.08 -0.06
C LEU A 255 9.99 12.69 -1.39
#